data_d429984cc27ced4a2b85d8c724ba81c9
#
_entry.id   d429984cc27ced4a2b85d8c724ba81c9
#
_cell.length_a   1.000
_cell.length_b   1.000
_cell.length_c   1.000
_cell.angle_alpha   90.00
_cell.angle_beta   90.00
_cell.angle_gamma   90.00
#
_symmetry.space_group_name_H-M   'P 1'
#
loop_
_entity.id
_entity.type
_entity.pdbx_description
1 polymer ?
#
loop_
_entity_poly.entity_id
_entity_poly.type
_entity_poly.pdbx_seq_one_letter_code
_entity_poly.pdbx_strand_id
1 'polypeptide(L)'
;LSHSSAASDVYKRQASGFGQTGPLKELPAYDMVVQGMGGLMSVTGHPNSEPTRVGTSIGDITAGLFTAIGINAALYDRQKTGKGAFIDVSMLDCQIAILENAIARYLSKNEIPEPMGSRHPSIAPFEAFKTKDSFLIIAAGNDKLFKSLCEVLEIPNIANDEMYKTNSLRSQNIDKLKLIIEDKLQHKNTDEWIKVMENLKIPCGPIFNIKQAVENPQIKERNMIVKSFHKKIGEFKSAGNPINCLLYTSPSPR
;
A
#
# COMPACT_ATOMS: atom_id res chain seq x y z
N LEU A 1 0.87 39.24 -3.78
CA LEU A 1 0.29 38.51 -2.63
C LEU A 1 0.22 39.50 -1.46
N SER A 2 -0.99 40.02 -1.18
CA SER A 2 -1.23 41.00 -0.12
C SER A 2 -1.09 40.29 1.24
N HIS A 3 -0.21 40.81 2.10
CA HIS A 3 -0.11 40.40 3.49
C HIS A 3 -1.36 40.89 4.24
N SER A 4 -2.26 40.01 4.61
CA SER A 4 -3.30 40.29 5.58
C SER A 4 -2.70 40.23 6.97
N SER A 5 -2.58 41.38 7.64
CA SER A 5 -2.04 41.51 9.01
C SER A 5 -3.01 41.02 10.10
N ALA A 6 -4.18 40.49 9.76
CA ALA A 6 -5.17 39.97 10.71
C ALA A 6 -5.07 38.46 10.95
N ALA A 7 -4.04 37.80 10.43
CA ALA A 7 -3.93 36.33 10.44
C ALA A 7 -2.82 35.80 11.37
N SER A 8 -2.40 36.56 12.38
CA SER A 8 -1.34 36.11 13.31
C SER A 8 -1.69 34.87 14.13
N ASP A 9 -2.97 34.44 14.13
CA ASP A 9 -3.46 33.25 14.82
C ASP A 9 -3.73 32.05 13.92
N VAL A 10 -3.43 32.16 12.61
CA VAL A 10 -3.74 31.12 11.64
C VAL A 10 -2.49 30.30 11.34
N TYR A 11 -2.62 28.98 11.38
CA TYR A 11 -1.60 28.05 10.92
C TYR A 11 -1.18 28.36 9.48
N LYS A 12 0.12 28.55 9.25
CA LYS A 12 0.64 28.48 7.90
C LYS A 12 0.89 27.01 7.59
N ARG A 13 0.24 26.50 6.55
CA ARG A 13 0.36 25.13 6.06
C ARG A 13 0.86 25.22 4.66
N GLN A 14 1.86 24.43 4.33
CA GLN A 14 2.36 24.37 2.97
C GLN A 14 2.76 22.94 2.65
N ALA A 15 2.05 22.34 1.70
CA ALA A 15 2.50 21.15 1.01
C ALA A 15 3.18 21.60 -0.28
N SER A 16 4.42 21.17 -0.50
CA SER A 16 5.22 21.54 -1.67
C SER A 16 5.98 20.32 -2.19
N GLY A 17 6.58 20.44 -3.37
CA GLY A 17 7.36 19.34 -3.95
C GLY A 17 8.55 18.93 -3.08
N PHE A 18 9.30 19.93 -2.59
CA PHE A 18 10.60 19.72 -1.96
C PHE A 18 10.77 20.37 -0.58
N GLY A 19 9.71 20.94 0.01
CA GLY A 19 9.78 21.65 1.28
C GLY A 19 10.23 23.11 1.13
N GLN A 20 10.28 23.81 2.27
CA GLN A 20 10.65 25.23 2.35
C GLN A 20 12.15 25.46 2.59
N THR A 21 12.90 24.40 2.78
CA THR A 21 14.33 24.41 3.04
C THR A 21 15.08 23.50 2.06
N GLY A 22 16.40 23.59 2.05
CA GLY A 22 17.24 22.74 1.19
C GLY A 22 17.43 23.27 -0.23
N PRO A 23 18.27 22.58 -1.02
CA PRO A 23 18.73 23.07 -2.34
C PRO A 23 17.62 23.09 -3.41
N LEU A 24 16.54 22.32 -3.22
CA LEU A 24 15.46 22.19 -4.21
C LEU A 24 14.21 23.01 -3.88
N LYS A 25 14.22 23.82 -2.81
CA LYS A 25 13.04 24.52 -2.29
C LYS A 25 12.31 25.41 -3.31
N GLU A 26 13.01 25.94 -4.31
CA GLU A 26 12.46 26.82 -5.35
C GLU A 26 12.03 26.04 -6.61
N LEU A 27 12.29 24.73 -6.66
CA LEU A 27 11.94 23.94 -7.85
C LEU A 27 10.48 23.47 -7.81
N PRO A 28 9.79 23.48 -8.95
CA PRO A 28 8.47 22.87 -9.08
C PRO A 28 8.58 21.35 -9.11
N ALA A 29 7.56 20.67 -8.58
CA ALA A 29 7.42 19.22 -8.70
C ALA A 29 5.96 18.83 -8.90
N TYR A 30 5.77 17.70 -9.57
CA TYR A 30 4.54 16.94 -9.64
C TYR A 30 4.77 15.54 -9.09
N ASP A 31 3.69 14.83 -8.82
CA ASP A 31 3.69 13.47 -8.29
C ASP A 31 4.75 12.55 -8.92
N MET A 32 4.78 12.46 -10.25
CA MET A 32 5.71 11.56 -10.95
C MET A 32 7.19 11.95 -10.76
N VAL A 33 7.48 13.25 -10.61
CA VAL A 33 8.84 13.73 -10.36
C VAL A 33 9.33 13.25 -9.00
N VAL A 34 8.50 13.39 -7.96
CA VAL A 34 8.87 12.96 -6.60
C VAL A 34 8.85 11.43 -6.46
N GLN A 35 8.02 10.70 -7.21
CA GLN A 35 8.12 9.23 -7.27
C GLN A 35 9.48 8.78 -7.83
N GLY A 36 9.98 9.46 -8.87
CA GLY A 36 11.30 9.18 -9.44
C GLY A 36 12.42 9.55 -8.49
N MET A 37 12.45 10.79 -8.01
CA MET A 37 13.52 11.32 -7.14
C MET A 37 13.51 10.70 -5.74
N GLY A 38 12.34 10.32 -5.22
CA GLY A 38 12.19 9.69 -3.92
C GLY A 38 12.51 8.19 -3.90
N GLY A 39 12.87 7.59 -5.04
CA GLY A 39 13.26 6.18 -5.13
C GLY A 39 12.10 5.19 -5.26
N LEU A 40 10.84 5.64 -5.24
CA LEU A 40 9.69 4.73 -5.34
C LEU A 40 9.67 3.98 -6.69
N MET A 41 10.03 4.67 -7.79
CA MET A 41 10.08 4.03 -9.11
C MET A 41 11.22 3.02 -9.23
N SER A 42 12.27 3.12 -8.43
CA SER A 42 13.38 2.16 -8.43
C SER A 42 13.06 0.81 -7.79
N VAL A 43 11.96 0.73 -7.03
CA VAL A 43 11.49 -0.50 -6.38
C VAL A 43 10.14 -0.99 -6.92
N THR A 44 9.54 -0.25 -7.86
CA THR A 44 8.24 -0.55 -8.45
C THR A 44 8.40 -1.10 -9.86
N GLY A 45 7.73 -2.22 -10.16
CA GLY A 45 7.78 -2.87 -11.47
C GLY A 45 8.30 -4.30 -11.41
N HIS A 46 8.53 -4.88 -12.58
CA HIS A 46 9.12 -6.20 -12.71
C HIS A 46 10.65 -6.11 -12.83
N PRO A 47 11.39 -7.17 -12.46
CA PRO A 47 12.83 -7.22 -12.67
C PRO A 47 13.19 -6.90 -14.12
N ASN A 48 14.23 -6.08 -14.33
CA ASN A 48 14.72 -5.67 -15.64
C ASN A 48 13.71 -4.93 -16.55
N SER A 49 12.61 -4.41 -15.97
CA SER A 49 11.68 -3.55 -16.71
C SER A 49 12.13 -2.09 -16.69
N GLU A 50 11.56 -1.28 -17.59
CA GLU A 50 11.70 0.17 -17.52
C GLU A 50 11.13 0.71 -16.20
N PRO A 51 11.65 1.87 -15.71
CA PRO A 51 11.12 2.50 -14.50
C PRO A 51 9.61 2.68 -14.56
N THR A 52 8.91 2.18 -13.55
CA THR A 52 7.44 2.15 -13.52
C THR A 52 6.94 2.98 -12.34
N ARG A 53 6.02 3.91 -12.61
CA ARG A 53 5.35 4.65 -11.55
C ARG A 53 4.26 3.81 -10.88
N VAL A 54 3.92 4.12 -9.63
CA VAL A 54 2.67 3.63 -9.03
C VAL A 54 1.47 4.19 -9.79
N GLY A 55 0.45 3.39 -10.02
CA GLY A 55 -0.70 3.71 -10.88
C GLY A 55 -1.60 4.85 -10.38
N THR A 56 -1.39 5.32 -9.15
CA THR A 56 -2.07 6.48 -8.54
C THR A 56 -1.06 7.56 -8.18
N SER A 57 -1.54 8.79 -7.91
CA SER A 57 -0.70 9.94 -7.50
C SER A 57 -0.30 9.79 -6.01
N ILE A 58 0.53 8.80 -5.72
CA ILE A 58 0.89 8.44 -4.34
C ILE A 58 1.68 9.55 -3.63
N GLY A 59 2.43 10.36 -4.37
CA GLY A 59 3.14 11.53 -3.84
C GLY A 59 2.18 12.59 -3.31
N ASP A 60 1.17 12.93 -4.10
CA ASP A 60 0.12 13.88 -3.71
C ASP A 60 -0.70 13.34 -2.52
N ILE A 61 -1.10 12.07 -2.59
CA ILE A 61 -1.94 11.43 -1.57
C ILE A 61 -1.20 11.38 -0.23
N THR A 62 0.06 10.97 -0.21
CA THR A 62 0.85 10.89 1.03
C THR A 62 1.11 12.27 1.61
N ALA A 63 1.43 13.27 0.79
CA ALA A 63 1.57 14.64 1.24
C ALA A 63 0.27 15.17 1.87
N GLY A 64 -0.88 14.87 1.26
CA GLY A 64 -2.19 15.19 1.83
C GLY A 64 -2.43 14.54 3.19
N LEU A 65 -2.12 13.24 3.33
CA LEU A 65 -2.27 12.50 4.58
C LEU A 65 -1.34 13.03 5.68
N PHE A 66 -0.05 13.22 5.39
CA PHE A 66 0.89 13.78 6.36
C PHE A 66 0.55 15.21 6.74
N THR A 67 0.06 16.03 5.81
CA THR A 67 -0.44 17.38 6.09
C THR A 67 -1.62 17.33 7.07
N ALA A 68 -2.59 16.45 6.84
CA ALA A 68 -3.73 16.29 7.75
C ALA A 68 -3.29 15.85 9.16
N ILE A 69 -2.34 14.90 9.25
CA ILE A 69 -1.76 14.45 10.52
C ILE A 69 -1.06 15.61 11.24
N GLY A 70 -0.19 16.34 10.52
CA GLY A 70 0.53 17.48 11.07
C GLY A 70 -0.40 18.59 11.58
N ILE A 71 -1.47 18.90 10.83
CA ILE A 71 -2.48 19.87 11.25
C ILE A 71 -3.16 19.42 12.54
N ASN A 72 -3.62 18.18 12.63
CA ASN A 72 -4.30 17.68 13.83
C ASN A 72 -3.37 17.68 15.04
N ALA A 73 -2.11 17.31 14.89
CA ALA A 73 -1.11 17.37 15.96
C ALA A 73 -0.88 18.80 16.44
N ALA A 74 -0.72 19.76 15.52
CA ALA A 74 -0.52 21.17 15.86
C ALA A 74 -1.77 21.81 16.48
N LEU A 75 -2.97 21.43 16.05
CA LEU A 75 -4.23 21.86 16.69
C LEU A 75 -4.33 21.38 18.13
N TYR A 76 -3.96 20.13 18.37
CA TYR A 76 -3.93 19.56 19.72
C TYR A 76 -2.90 20.26 20.63
N ASP A 77 -1.69 20.52 20.10
CA ASP A 77 -0.66 21.25 20.85
C ASP A 77 -1.09 22.69 21.17
N ARG A 78 -1.74 23.37 20.21
CA ARG A 78 -2.29 24.73 20.43
C ARG A 78 -3.28 24.78 21.57
N GLN A 79 -4.12 23.77 21.78
CA GLN A 79 -5.06 23.74 22.91
C GLN A 79 -4.34 23.79 24.26
N LYS A 80 -3.11 23.27 24.34
CA LYS A 80 -2.30 23.26 25.56
C LYS A 80 -1.43 24.52 25.69
N THR A 81 -0.83 24.94 24.58
CA THR A 81 0.22 25.98 24.58
C THR A 81 -0.30 27.38 24.24
N GLY A 82 -1.47 27.46 23.60
CA GLY A 82 -2.00 28.71 23.02
C GLY A 82 -1.23 29.20 21.78
N LYS A 83 -0.19 28.48 21.33
CA LYS A 83 0.70 28.92 20.24
C LYS A 83 0.34 28.24 18.93
N GLY A 84 0.38 29.00 17.82
CA GLY A 84 0.31 28.46 16.48
C GLY A 84 1.60 27.78 16.05
N ALA A 85 1.54 26.97 14.98
CA ALA A 85 2.72 26.33 14.38
C ALA A 85 2.76 26.54 12.87
N PHE A 86 3.96 26.57 12.32
CA PHE A 86 4.21 26.47 10.88
C PHE A 86 4.45 25.01 10.54
N ILE A 87 3.67 24.44 9.60
CA ILE A 87 3.79 23.07 9.17
C ILE A 87 4.23 23.07 7.71
N ASP A 88 5.40 22.52 7.48
CA ASP A 88 5.99 22.30 6.16
C ASP A 88 5.96 20.81 5.84
N VAL A 89 5.35 20.41 4.72
CA VAL A 89 5.26 19.04 4.26
C VAL A 89 5.78 18.97 2.83
N SER A 90 6.83 18.22 2.62
CA SER A 90 7.43 17.98 1.33
C SER A 90 6.92 16.68 0.72
N MET A 91 6.49 16.70 -0.53
CA MET A 91 6.12 15.48 -1.26
C MET A 91 7.30 14.51 -1.33
N LEU A 92 8.52 14.99 -1.54
CA LEU A 92 9.71 14.16 -1.58
C LEU A 92 9.97 13.47 -0.23
N ASP A 93 9.88 14.20 0.88
CA ASP A 93 10.05 13.63 2.23
C ASP A 93 9.00 12.56 2.52
N CYS A 94 7.77 12.78 2.04
CA CYS A 94 6.70 11.79 2.15
C CYS A 94 7.02 10.50 1.38
N GLN A 95 7.68 10.58 0.20
CA GLN A 95 8.12 9.37 -0.51
C GLN A 95 9.18 8.61 0.28
N ILE A 96 10.14 9.31 0.88
CA ILE A 96 11.15 8.69 1.75
C ILE A 96 10.49 8.02 2.95
N ALA A 97 9.50 8.67 3.57
CA ALA A 97 8.82 8.14 4.77
C ALA A 97 8.05 6.83 4.49
N ILE A 98 7.47 6.66 3.30
CA ILE A 98 6.74 5.43 2.94
C ILE A 98 7.61 4.29 2.41
N LEU A 99 8.88 4.53 2.16
CA LEU A 99 9.85 3.53 1.69
C LEU A 99 10.64 2.87 2.84
N GLU A 100 10.05 2.78 4.01
CA GLU A 100 10.69 2.35 5.26
C GLU A 100 11.51 1.05 5.14
N ASN A 101 10.96 0.03 4.47
CA ASN A 101 11.62 -1.26 4.28
C ASN A 101 12.81 -1.16 3.31
N ALA A 102 12.61 -0.50 2.16
CA ALA A 102 13.66 -0.35 1.14
C ALA A 102 14.83 0.46 1.68
N ILE A 103 14.54 1.55 2.40
CA ILE A 103 15.56 2.39 3.03
C ILE A 103 16.27 1.64 4.16
N ALA A 104 15.54 0.90 5.01
CA ALA A 104 16.14 0.11 6.08
C ALA A 104 17.09 -0.96 5.53
N ARG A 105 16.76 -1.62 4.42
CA ARG A 105 17.66 -2.59 3.74
C ARG A 105 18.92 -1.92 3.24
N TYR A 106 18.82 -0.79 2.57
CA TYR A 106 19.98 -0.03 2.11
C TYR A 106 20.88 0.42 3.26
N LEU A 107 20.31 1.07 4.28
CA LEU A 107 21.07 1.61 5.40
C LEU A 107 21.72 0.53 6.28
N SER A 108 21.09 -0.65 6.39
CA SER A 108 21.62 -1.74 7.24
C SER A 108 22.60 -2.67 6.53
N LYS A 109 22.44 -2.87 5.21
CA LYS A 109 23.20 -3.88 4.45
C LYS A 109 23.95 -3.30 3.26
N ASN A 110 23.79 -2.02 2.96
CA ASN A 110 24.26 -1.37 1.74
C ASN A 110 23.76 -2.07 0.45
N GLU A 111 22.58 -2.70 0.54
CA GLU A 111 21.91 -3.40 -0.55
C GLU A 111 20.97 -2.43 -1.26
N ILE A 112 21.20 -2.17 -2.54
CA ILE A 112 20.30 -1.31 -3.34
C ILE A 112 19.08 -2.15 -3.71
N PRO A 113 17.86 -1.78 -3.22
CA PRO A 113 16.65 -2.52 -3.57
C PRO A 113 16.28 -2.32 -5.05
N GLU A 114 15.85 -3.41 -5.69
CA GLU A 114 15.41 -3.44 -7.08
C GLU A 114 13.94 -3.88 -7.19
N PRO A 115 13.27 -3.62 -8.33
CA PRO A 115 11.90 -4.10 -8.57
C PRO A 115 11.82 -5.62 -8.53
N MET A 116 10.83 -6.15 -7.82
CA MET A 116 10.62 -7.59 -7.61
C MET A 116 9.25 -8.08 -8.11
N GLY A 117 8.54 -7.28 -8.90
CA GLY A 117 7.17 -7.57 -9.30
C GLY A 117 6.23 -7.54 -8.09
N SER A 118 5.45 -8.61 -7.91
CA SER A 118 4.54 -8.77 -6.77
C SER A 118 5.18 -9.44 -5.55
N ARG A 119 6.46 -9.79 -5.62
CA ARG A 119 7.15 -10.55 -4.57
C ARG A 119 7.48 -9.67 -3.37
N HIS A 120 7.24 -10.21 -2.16
CA HIS A 120 7.70 -9.58 -0.93
C HIS A 120 9.22 -9.79 -0.76
N PRO A 121 9.99 -8.76 -0.38
CA PRO A 121 11.47 -8.83 -0.37
C PRO A 121 12.09 -9.79 0.66
N SER A 122 11.36 -10.20 1.70
CA SER A 122 11.92 -10.99 2.81
C SER A 122 11.00 -12.10 3.33
N ILE A 123 9.82 -12.27 2.75
CA ILE A 123 8.81 -13.26 3.17
C ILE A 123 8.43 -14.13 1.99
N ALA A 124 8.46 -15.45 2.16
CA ALA A 124 8.17 -16.42 1.10
C ALA A 124 7.39 -17.64 1.63
N PRO A 125 6.36 -18.10 0.88
CA PRO A 125 5.80 -17.49 -0.32
C PRO A 125 4.88 -16.31 0.03
N PHE A 126 5.12 -15.16 -0.61
CA PHE A 126 4.27 -13.98 -0.53
C PHE A 126 4.38 -13.21 -1.84
N GLU A 127 3.57 -13.56 -2.82
CA GLU A 127 3.50 -12.95 -4.15
C GLU A 127 2.23 -13.37 -4.90
N ALA A 128 2.09 -12.92 -6.14
CA ALA A 128 1.08 -13.39 -7.06
C ALA A 128 1.52 -14.67 -7.77
N PHE A 129 0.67 -15.68 -7.76
CA PHE A 129 0.86 -16.99 -8.40
C PHE A 129 -0.17 -17.18 -9.51
N LYS A 130 0.23 -17.82 -10.60
CA LYS A 130 -0.65 -18.13 -11.71
C LYS A 130 -1.55 -19.31 -11.36
N THR A 131 -2.84 -19.15 -11.60
CA THR A 131 -3.86 -20.22 -11.52
C THR A 131 -4.30 -20.63 -12.91
N LYS A 132 -5.29 -21.51 -13.00
CA LYS A 132 -5.86 -21.94 -14.27
C LYS A 132 -6.40 -20.80 -15.13
N ASP A 133 -7.00 -19.79 -14.53
CA ASP A 133 -7.74 -18.73 -15.23
C ASP A 133 -7.21 -17.31 -14.97
N SER A 134 -6.42 -17.10 -13.92
CA SER A 134 -5.96 -15.75 -13.55
C SER A 134 -4.71 -15.81 -12.64
N PHE A 135 -4.62 -14.88 -11.70
CA PHE A 135 -3.60 -14.79 -10.66
C PHE A 135 -4.24 -14.76 -9.28
N LEU A 136 -3.57 -15.40 -8.32
CA LEU A 136 -3.94 -15.45 -6.92
C LEU A 136 -2.78 -14.93 -6.07
N ILE A 137 -3.02 -13.94 -5.22
CA ILE A 137 -2.06 -13.54 -4.19
C ILE A 137 -2.14 -14.55 -3.05
N ILE A 138 -1.00 -15.11 -2.65
CA ILE A 138 -0.86 -15.97 -1.47
C ILE A 138 0.19 -15.36 -0.55
N ALA A 139 -0.13 -15.25 0.74
CA ALA A 139 0.77 -14.74 1.78
C ALA A 139 0.93 -15.79 2.90
N ALA A 140 1.75 -16.83 2.66
CA ALA A 140 1.97 -17.93 3.59
C ALA A 140 3.41 -17.95 4.13
N GLY A 141 3.89 -16.80 4.60
CA GLY A 141 5.29 -16.58 4.92
C GLY A 141 5.81 -17.18 6.23
N ASN A 142 4.95 -17.53 7.18
CA ASN A 142 5.40 -18.27 8.36
C ASN A 142 5.30 -19.79 8.15
N ASP A 143 6.07 -20.56 8.94
CA ASP A 143 6.19 -22.00 8.74
C ASP A 143 4.86 -22.75 8.91
N LYS A 144 3.98 -22.29 9.80
CA LYS A 144 2.66 -22.87 10.01
C LYS A 144 1.76 -22.68 8.78
N LEU A 145 1.69 -21.46 8.25
CA LEU A 145 0.90 -21.15 7.05
C LEU A 145 1.47 -21.85 5.82
N PHE A 146 2.80 -21.93 5.71
CA PHE A 146 3.46 -22.66 4.64
C PHE A 146 3.12 -24.15 4.65
N LYS A 147 3.13 -24.78 5.83
CA LYS A 147 2.71 -26.16 5.99
C LYS A 147 1.25 -26.36 5.57
N SER A 148 0.34 -25.51 6.03
CA SER A 148 -1.07 -25.54 5.62
C SER A 148 -1.25 -25.34 4.11
N LEU A 149 -0.46 -24.45 3.50
CA LEU A 149 -0.45 -24.28 2.04
C LEU A 149 -0.02 -25.55 1.33
N CYS A 150 1.07 -26.19 1.78
CA CYS A 150 1.55 -27.43 1.19
C CYS A 150 0.50 -28.58 1.33
N GLU A 151 -0.24 -28.64 2.43
CA GLU A 151 -1.35 -29.60 2.62
C GLU A 151 -2.46 -29.34 1.61
N VAL A 152 -2.89 -28.08 1.44
CA VAL A 152 -3.94 -27.68 0.47
C VAL A 152 -3.54 -28.00 -0.97
N LEU A 153 -2.27 -27.81 -1.29
CA LEU A 153 -1.74 -28.06 -2.64
C LEU A 153 -1.37 -29.52 -2.89
N GLU A 154 -1.61 -30.40 -1.90
CA GLU A 154 -1.27 -31.84 -1.97
C GLU A 154 0.23 -32.10 -2.20
N ILE A 155 1.09 -31.27 -1.59
CA ILE A 155 2.56 -31.38 -1.63
C ILE A 155 3.17 -31.36 -0.22
N PRO A 156 2.69 -32.16 0.75
CA PRO A 156 3.11 -32.08 2.15
C PRO A 156 4.60 -32.35 2.34
N ASN A 157 5.25 -33.09 1.44
CA ASN A 157 6.68 -33.34 1.44
C ASN A 157 7.52 -32.05 1.30
N ILE A 158 7.03 -31.06 0.57
CA ILE A 158 7.71 -29.77 0.35
C ILE A 158 7.83 -28.99 1.68
N ALA A 159 6.86 -29.13 2.57
CA ALA A 159 6.90 -28.45 3.87
C ALA A 159 8.08 -28.92 4.77
N ASN A 160 8.56 -30.14 4.57
CA ASN A 160 9.65 -30.74 5.33
C ASN A 160 10.97 -30.83 4.53
N ASP A 161 10.98 -30.36 3.28
CA ASP A 161 12.16 -30.35 2.45
C ASP A 161 13.20 -29.35 3.00
N GLU A 162 14.46 -29.79 3.05
CA GLU A 162 15.59 -28.98 3.51
C GLU A 162 15.73 -27.63 2.80
N MET A 163 15.27 -27.52 1.54
CA MET A 163 15.31 -26.30 0.76
C MET A 163 14.20 -25.29 1.17
N TYR A 164 13.14 -25.71 1.88
CA TYR A 164 11.95 -24.89 2.11
C TYR A 164 11.48 -24.81 3.55
N LYS A 165 12.10 -25.53 4.47
CA LYS A 165 11.66 -25.67 5.87
C LYS A 165 11.63 -24.38 6.68
N THR A 166 12.41 -23.36 6.30
CA THR A 166 12.41 -22.05 6.96
C THR A 166 12.11 -20.93 5.95
N ASN A 167 11.63 -19.79 6.45
CA ASN A 167 11.39 -18.62 5.59
C ASN A 167 12.64 -18.19 4.81
N SER A 168 13.81 -18.21 5.43
CA SER A 168 15.08 -17.84 4.78
C SER A 168 15.40 -18.78 3.60
N LEU A 169 15.25 -20.09 3.80
CA LEU A 169 15.47 -21.09 2.74
C LEU A 169 14.43 -20.96 1.62
N ARG A 170 13.16 -20.72 1.96
CA ARG A 170 12.12 -20.45 0.96
C ARG A 170 12.44 -19.21 0.14
N SER A 171 12.87 -18.13 0.78
CA SER A 171 13.23 -16.89 0.07
C SER A 171 14.42 -17.08 -0.87
N GLN A 172 15.42 -17.87 -0.47
CA GLN A 172 16.57 -18.21 -1.33
C GLN A 172 16.20 -19.09 -2.53
N ASN A 173 15.19 -19.95 -2.37
CA ASN A 173 14.77 -20.92 -3.37
C ASN A 173 13.40 -20.58 -3.99
N ILE A 174 12.98 -19.30 -3.88
CA ILE A 174 11.60 -18.90 -4.22
C ILE A 174 11.22 -19.16 -5.66
N ASP A 175 12.15 -19.03 -6.62
CA ASP A 175 11.84 -19.26 -8.03
C ASP A 175 11.47 -20.73 -8.30
N LYS A 176 12.18 -21.67 -7.68
CA LYS A 176 11.83 -23.10 -7.75
C LYS A 176 10.52 -23.39 -7.02
N LEU A 177 10.36 -22.83 -5.83
CA LEU A 177 9.14 -22.99 -5.04
C LEU A 177 7.92 -22.46 -5.78
N LYS A 178 8.04 -21.33 -6.45
CA LYS A 178 6.98 -20.73 -7.26
C LYS A 178 6.50 -21.68 -8.36
N LEU A 179 7.41 -22.30 -9.08
CA LEU A 179 7.05 -23.28 -10.14
C LEU A 179 6.29 -24.47 -9.57
N ILE A 180 6.70 -24.98 -8.40
CA ILE A 180 6.01 -26.09 -7.74
C ILE A 180 4.58 -25.70 -7.32
N ILE A 181 4.43 -24.49 -6.75
CA ILE A 181 3.13 -23.96 -6.33
C ILE A 181 2.23 -23.72 -7.54
N GLU A 182 2.73 -23.05 -8.58
CA GLU A 182 1.97 -22.76 -9.79
C GLU A 182 1.55 -24.02 -10.55
N ASP A 183 2.38 -25.05 -10.60
CA ASP A 183 2.00 -26.35 -11.16
C ASP A 183 0.71 -26.89 -10.52
N LYS A 184 0.60 -26.84 -9.21
CA LYS A 184 -0.61 -27.27 -8.48
C LYS A 184 -1.78 -26.33 -8.69
N LEU A 185 -1.52 -25.02 -8.72
CA LEU A 185 -2.58 -24.03 -8.87
C LEU A 185 -3.27 -24.07 -10.24
N GLN A 186 -2.64 -24.65 -11.28
CA GLN A 186 -3.25 -24.81 -12.61
C GLN A 186 -4.46 -25.78 -12.63
N HIS A 187 -4.67 -26.59 -11.59
CA HIS A 187 -5.74 -27.58 -11.57
C HIS A 187 -7.13 -27.00 -11.24
N LYS A 188 -7.20 -25.81 -10.65
CA LYS A 188 -8.48 -25.15 -10.28
C LYS A 188 -8.47 -23.67 -10.66
N ASN A 189 -9.65 -23.09 -10.76
CA ASN A 189 -9.83 -21.65 -10.96
C ASN A 189 -9.48 -20.88 -9.67
N THR A 190 -9.21 -19.59 -9.81
CA THR A 190 -8.84 -18.69 -8.70
C THR A 190 -9.84 -18.72 -7.56
N ASP A 191 -11.16 -18.62 -7.86
CA ASP A 191 -12.20 -18.60 -6.85
C ASP A 191 -12.33 -19.94 -6.08
N GLU A 192 -12.02 -21.06 -6.73
CA GLU A 192 -12.02 -22.37 -6.07
C GLU A 192 -10.88 -22.47 -5.06
N TRP A 193 -9.68 -21.99 -5.43
CA TRP A 193 -8.53 -21.94 -4.53
C TRP A 193 -8.75 -21.00 -3.36
N ILE A 194 -9.33 -19.83 -3.58
CA ILE A 194 -9.66 -18.87 -2.52
C ILE A 194 -10.54 -19.54 -1.46
N LYS A 195 -11.63 -20.18 -1.86
CA LYS A 195 -12.55 -20.86 -0.93
C LYS A 195 -11.86 -21.93 -0.07
N VAL A 196 -10.95 -22.70 -0.67
CA VAL A 196 -10.21 -23.73 0.06
C VAL A 196 -9.23 -23.11 1.05
N MET A 197 -8.49 -22.09 0.62
CA MET A 197 -7.50 -21.41 1.45
C MET A 197 -8.12 -20.59 2.60
N GLU A 198 -9.25 -19.93 2.36
CA GLU A 198 -9.99 -19.20 3.39
C GLU A 198 -10.46 -20.11 4.53
N ASN A 199 -10.92 -21.33 4.23
CA ASN A 199 -11.33 -22.32 5.24
C ASN A 199 -10.19 -22.68 6.20
N LEU A 200 -8.94 -22.62 5.73
CA LEU A 200 -7.73 -22.88 6.51
C LEU A 200 -7.06 -21.60 7.00
N LYS A 201 -7.71 -20.44 6.81
CA LYS A 201 -7.21 -19.11 7.19
C LYS A 201 -5.83 -18.80 6.62
N ILE A 202 -5.54 -19.26 5.39
CA ILE A 202 -4.37 -18.88 4.64
C ILE A 202 -4.68 -17.54 3.96
N PRO A 203 -3.95 -16.46 4.25
CA PRO A 203 -4.19 -15.17 3.62
C PRO A 203 -3.96 -15.26 2.11
N CYS A 204 -5.03 -15.03 1.35
CA CYS A 204 -5.03 -15.06 -0.10
C CYS A 204 -6.09 -14.12 -0.67
N GLY A 205 -5.99 -13.80 -1.95
CA GLY A 205 -7.01 -12.98 -2.61
C GLY A 205 -6.76 -12.82 -4.10
N PRO A 206 -7.80 -12.50 -4.89
CA PRO A 206 -7.70 -12.27 -6.31
C PRO A 206 -7.07 -10.90 -6.60
N ILE A 207 -6.58 -10.71 -7.82
CA ILE A 207 -6.19 -9.40 -8.33
C ILE A 207 -7.36 -8.82 -9.09
N PHE A 208 -8.05 -7.87 -8.48
CA PHE A 208 -9.21 -7.20 -9.06
C PHE A 208 -8.82 -6.05 -9.97
N ASN A 209 -9.55 -5.88 -11.07
CA ASN A 209 -9.62 -4.60 -11.76
C ASN A 209 -10.52 -3.61 -10.98
N ILE A 210 -10.52 -2.34 -11.39
CA ILE A 210 -11.26 -1.28 -10.67
C ILE A 210 -12.77 -1.57 -10.59
N LYS A 211 -13.38 -2.14 -11.65
CA LYS A 211 -14.79 -2.52 -11.63
C LYS A 211 -15.05 -3.57 -10.55
N GLN A 212 -14.27 -4.64 -10.56
CA GLN A 212 -14.40 -5.72 -9.58
C GLN A 212 -14.16 -5.23 -8.14
N ALA A 213 -13.16 -4.34 -7.94
CA ALA A 213 -12.90 -3.75 -6.63
C ALA A 213 -14.09 -2.92 -6.13
N VAL A 214 -14.68 -2.07 -6.97
CA VAL A 214 -15.84 -1.23 -6.64
C VAL A 214 -17.09 -2.08 -6.37
N GLU A 215 -17.26 -3.18 -7.09
CA GLU A 215 -18.41 -4.11 -6.95
C GLU A 215 -18.25 -5.10 -5.83
N ASN A 216 -17.08 -5.17 -5.19
CA ASN A 216 -16.80 -6.11 -4.09
C ASN A 216 -17.80 -5.94 -2.92
N PRO A 217 -18.40 -7.02 -2.41
CA PRO A 217 -19.37 -6.96 -1.30
C PRO A 217 -18.84 -6.24 -0.05
N GLN A 218 -17.56 -6.45 0.30
CA GLN A 218 -16.94 -5.78 1.44
C GLN A 218 -16.86 -4.26 1.26
N ILE A 219 -16.56 -3.79 0.05
CA ILE A 219 -16.50 -2.36 -0.28
C ILE A 219 -17.90 -1.73 -0.25
N LYS A 220 -18.93 -2.47 -0.70
CA LYS A 220 -20.32 -2.04 -0.64
C LYS A 220 -20.83 -1.96 0.80
N GLU A 221 -20.58 -2.99 1.62
CA GLU A 221 -20.96 -3.03 3.02
C GLU A 221 -20.34 -1.89 3.83
N ARG A 222 -19.09 -1.54 3.53
CA ARG A 222 -18.41 -0.42 4.17
C ARG A 222 -18.74 0.95 3.58
N ASN A 223 -19.68 1.02 2.65
CA ASN A 223 -20.13 2.27 2.00
C ASN A 223 -18.97 3.09 1.42
N MET A 224 -17.96 2.42 0.83
CA MET A 224 -16.79 3.08 0.28
C MET A 224 -17.04 3.74 -1.09
N ILE A 225 -18.22 3.55 -1.68
CA ILE A 225 -18.67 4.28 -2.87
C ILE A 225 -19.87 5.11 -2.49
N VAL A 226 -19.67 6.40 -2.37
CA VAL A 226 -20.70 7.35 -1.93
C VAL A 226 -21.30 8.12 -3.11
N LYS A 227 -22.57 8.46 -2.99
CA LYS A 227 -23.26 9.35 -3.91
C LYS A 227 -23.14 10.79 -3.41
N SER A 228 -22.80 11.68 -4.31
CA SER A 228 -22.74 13.12 -4.07
C SER A 228 -23.50 13.86 -5.17
N PHE A 229 -23.91 15.09 -4.89
CA PHE A 229 -24.63 15.92 -5.83
C PHE A 229 -23.83 17.19 -6.11
N HIS A 230 -23.66 17.49 -7.38
CA HIS A 230 -23.04 18.75 -7.82
C HIS A 230 -24.01 19.55 -8.67
N LYS A 231 -24.14 20.85 -8.40
CA LYS A 231 -25.16 21.72 -9.04
C LYS A 231 -25.13 21.70 -10.57
N LYS A 232 -23.97 21.51 -11.21
CA LYS A 232 -23.84 21.54 -12.69
C LYS A 232 -23.94 20.16 -13.33
N ILE A 233 -23.50 19.09 -12.66
CA ILE A 233 -23.42 17.74 -13.25
C ILE A 233 -24.43 16.74 -12.66
N GLY A 234 -25.19 17.14 -11.63
CA GLY A 234 -26.15 16.26 -10.98
C GLY A 234 -25.51 15.27 -10.00
N GLU A 235 -26.15 14.11 -9.85
CA GLU A 235 -25.63 13.01 -9.01
C GLU A 235 -24.37 12.39 -9.64
N PHE A 236 -23.35 12.17 -8.82
CA PHE A 236 -22.15 11.42 -9.18
C PHE A 236 -21.70 10.54 -8.03
N LYS A 237 -20.83 9.57 -8.33
CA LYS A 237 -20.26 8.66 -7.33
C LYS A 237 -18.77 8.93 -7.17
N SER A 238 -18.28 8.77 -5.94
CA SER A 238 -16.87 8.91 -5.62
C SER A 238 -16.46 7.93 -4.50
N ALA A 239 -15.16 7.78 -4.29
CA ALA A 239 -14.65 7.07 -3.12
C ALA A 239 -15.06 7.78 -1.83
N GLY A 240 -15.49 7.01 -0.84
CA GLY A 240 -15.88 7.47 0.49
C GLY A 240 -14.70 7.66 1.44
N ASN A 241 -14.99 8.14 2.64
CA ASN A 241 -14.01 8.27 3.71
C ASN A 241 -13.73 6.89 4.33
N PRO A 242 -12.46 6.44 4.39
CA PRO A 242 -12.11 5.15 5.01
C PRO A 242 -12.18 5.14 6.54
N ILE A 243 -12.29 6.31 7.18
CA ILE A 243 -12.32 6.45 8.64
C ILE A 243 -13.76 6.25 9.12
N ASN A 244 -14.01 5.12 9.79
CA ASN A 244 -15.29 4.81 10.41
C ASN A 244 -15.16 4.89 11.94
N CYS A 245 -15.93 5.78 12.58
CA CYS A 245 -15.99 5.85 14.03
C CYS A 245 -16.97 4.80 14.57
N LEU A 246 -16.46 3.70 15.09
CA LEU A 246 -17.27 2.59 15.60
C LEU A 246 -17.92 2.86 16.96
N LEU A 247 -17.57 3.95 17.65
CA LEU A 247 -18.20 4.36 18.91
C LEU A 247 -19.66 4.83 18.74
N TYR A 248 -20.06 5.16 17.53
CA TYR A 248 -21.41 5.62 17.17
C TYR A 248 -22.18 4.61 16.32
N THR A 249 -21.86 3.32 16.41
CA THR A 249 -22.57 2.24 15.69
C THR A 249 -23.90 1.84 16.34
N SER A 250 -24.30 2.43 17.45
CA SER A 250 -25.71 2.45 17.86
C SER A 250 -26.47 3.34 16.87
N PRO A 251 -27.59 2.87 16.25
CA PRO A 251 -28.35 3.71 15.34
C PRO A 251 -28.87 4.91 16.10
N SER A 252 -28.20 6.04 15.95
CA SER A 252 -28.79 7.32 16.30
C SER A 252 -29.96 7.51 15.35
N PRO A 253 -31.19 7.64 15.83
CA PRO A 253 -32.30 8.01 14.97
C PRO A 253 -32.00 9.39 14.38
N ARG A 254 -31.87 9.43 13.07
CA ARG A 254 -31.84 10.69 12.30
C ARG A 254 -33.24 11.06 11.92
#